data_a4481a1af0ba9b8036cca522b0af3210
#
_entry.id   a4481a1af0ba9b8036cca522b0af3210
#
_cell.length_a   1.000
_cell.length_b   1.000
_cell.length_c   1.000
_cell.angle_alpha   90.00
_cell.angle_beta   90.00
_cell.angle_gamma   90.00
#
_symmetry.space_group_name_H-M   'P 1'
#
loop_
_entity.id
_entity.type
_entity.pdbx_description
1 polymer ?
#
loop_
_entity_poly.entity_id
_entity_poly.type
_entity_poly.pdbx_seq_one_letter_code
_entity_poly.pdbx_strand_id
1 'polypeptide(L)'
;MSHPRMPFSAQPDDVGLYRRDFEHDACGVAMVATLRGTAGHDIVELALTALRNLDHRGATGSDPLVGDGAGILTQVPDRFLREVTGLPLPPVGGYAVGTAFLPTNGAERADAIERIENIATQEDLRVIGWRDLPVTPGLVGDAARVVMPFFAQVFVESTQGRTGLELDRAAFCLRKRAEREVGVYFPSLSARTLVYKGMLTTGQLEPFFPDLSDPRFETELALVHSRFSTNTFPSWPLAHPYRLIAHNGEINTVKGNRNWMRARESMLATDLIPGDLQRLFPICTP
;
A
#
# COMPACT_ATOMS: atom_id res chain seq x y z
N MET A 1 -4.80 32.54 0.21
CA MET A 1 -6.23 32.37 -0.05
C MET A 1 -6.85 31.66 1.15
N SER A 2 -7.79 32.27 1.85
CA SER A 2 -8.47 31.64 3.01
C SER A 2 -9.38 30.53 2.50
N HIS A 3 -9.12 29.29 2.86
CA HIS A 3 -10.06 28.20 2.61
C HIS A 3 -11.40 28.47 3.33
N PRO A 4 -12.55 28.20 2.69
CA PRO A 4 -13.83 28.31 3.36
C PRO A 4 -13.86 27.32 4.54
N ARG A 5 -14.07 27.82 5.75
CA ARG A 5 -14.21 26.99 6.95
C ARG A 5 -15.42 26.08 6.81
N MET A 6 -15.22 24.77 6.99
CA MET A 6 -16.33 23.82 7.06
C MET A 6 -17.21 24.17 8.27
N PRO A 7 -18.54 24.17 8.14
CA PRO A 7 -19.44 24.62 9.21
C PRO A 7 -19.41 23.74 10.49
N PHE A 8 -18.78 22.55 10.43
CA PHE A 8 -18.66 21.62 11.56
C PHE A 8 -17.26 21.58 12.20
N SER A 9 -16.32 22.42 11.74
CA SER A 9 -14.93 22.46 12.24
C SER A 9 -14.63 23.76 13.01
N ALA A 10 -15.62 24.35 13.66
CA ALA A 10 -15.37 25.51 14.50
C ALA A 10 -14.54 25.09 15.72
N GLN A 11 -13.24 25.42 15.70
CA GLN A 11 -12.41 25.30 16.89
C GLN A 11 -13.01 26.16 18.00
N PRO A 12 -13.02 25.69 19.25
CA PRO A 12 -13.46 26.49 20.38
C PRO A 12 -12.60 27.76 20.50
N ASP A 13 -13.12 28.77 21.19
CA ASP A 13 -12.33 29.95 21.53
C ASP A 13 -11.26 29.58 22.57
N ASP A 14 -10.19 30.38 22.65
CA ASP A 14 -9.16 30.21 23.66
C ASP A 14 -9.80 30.31 25.05
N VAL A 15 -9.79 29.21 25.79
CA VAL A 15 -10.40 29.13 27.14
C VAL A 15 -9.50 28.34 28.09
N GLY A 16 -9.17 28.93 29.22
CA GLY A 16 -8.30 28.29 30.22
C GLY A 16 -6.91 28.01 29.67
N LEU A 17 -6.51 26.75 29.66
CA LEU A 17 -5.22 26.31 29.11
C LEU A 17 -5.29 25.96 27.62
N TYR A 18 -6.47 25.94 27.00
CA TYR A 18 -6.65 25.68 25.59
C TYR A 18 -6.26 26.92 24.75
N ARG A 19 -5.44 26.71 23.78
CA ARG A 19 -5.01 27.71 22.78
C ARG A 19 -5.20 27.14 21.39
N ARG A 20 -5.89 27.85 20.52
CA ARG A 20 -6.07 27.47 19.11
C ARG A 20 -4.76 27.27 18.37
N ASP A 21 -3.76 28.09 18.71
CA ASP A 21 -2.45 28.05 18.07
C ASP A 21 -1.69 26.74 18.35
N PHE A 22 -2.12 25.99 19.38
CA PHE A 22 -1.54 24.69 19.76
C PHE A 22 -2.33 23.51 19.21
N GLU A 23 -3.43 23.77 18.49
CA GLU A 23 -4.23 22.71 17.87
C GLU A 23 -3.53 22.19 16.62
N HIS A 24 -3.07 20.98 16.68
CA HIS A 24 -2.40 20.26 15.60
C HIS A 24 -3.04 18.90 15.40
N ASP A 25 -2.98 18.38 14.18
CA ASP A 25 -3.43 17.03 13.89
C ASP A 25 -2.69 16.03 14.76
N ALA A 26 -3.45 15.17 15.46
CA ALA A 26 -2.92 14.15 16.36
C ALA A 26 -2.77 12.77 15.69
N CYS A 27 -3.11 12.64 14.39
CA CYS A 27 -3.10 11.41 13.63
C CYS A 27 -1.99 11.44 12.57
N GLY A 28 -1.38 10.29 12.28
CA GLY A 28 -0.42 10.13 11.17
C GLY A 28 -1.09 9.76 9.84
N VAL A 29 -2.40 9.90 9.73
CA VAL A 29 -3.21 9.51 8.56
C VAL A 29 -3.92 10.72 7.99
N ALA A 30 -3.91 10.87 6.67
CA ALA A 30 -4.78 11.80 5.97
C ALA A 30 -5.39 11.13 4.73
N MET A 31 -6.56 11.59 4.35
CA MET A 31 -7.27 11.14 3.15
C MET A 31 -7.73 12.35 2.35
N VAL A 32 -7.52 12.30 1.04
CA VAL A 32 -8.00 13.28 0.08
C VAL A 32 -8.86 12.56 -0.95
N ALA A 33 -10.06 13.09 -1.20
CA ALA A 33 -10.95 12.55 -2.23
C ALA A 33 -11.64 13.69 -2.98
N THR A 34 -11.86 13.48 -4.28
CA THR A 34 -12.63 14.42 -5.09
C THR A 34 -14.12 14.07 -5.10
N LEU A 35 -14.97 15.07 -5.10
CA LEU A 35 -16.41 14.91 -5.33
C LEU A 35 -16.81 15.17 -6.80
N ARG A 36 -15.83 15.44 -7.67
CA ARG A 36 -16.06 15.73 -9.11
C ARG A 36 -16.47 14.51 -9.92
N GLY A 37 -16.23 13.29 -9.39
CA GLY A 37 -16.43 12.03 -10.13
C GLY A 37 -15.45 11.83 -11.29
N THR A 38 -14.30 12.51 -11.25
CA THR A 38 -13.22 12.38 -12.22
C THR A 38 -11.88 12.34 -11.50
N ALA A 39 -11.05 11.39 -11.85
CA ALA A 39 -9.69 11.28 -11.35
C ALA A 39 -8.83 12.47 -11.80
N GLY A 40 -7.83 12.81 -11.02
CA GLY A 40 -6.85 13.83 -11.35
C GLY A 40 -5.56 13.65 -10.56
N HIS A 41 -4.46 14.16 -11.11
CA HIS A 41 -3.17 14.18 -10.43
C HIS A 41 -3.15 15.14 -9.22
N ASP A 42 -3.97 16.19 -9.26
CA ASP A 42 -4.15 17.14 -8.16
C ASP A 42 -4.52 16.47 -6.83
N ILE A 43 -5.23 15.33 -6.87
CA ILE A 43 -5.54 14.54 -5.67
C ILE A 43 -4.27 13.88 -5.10
N VAL A 44 -3.36 13.42 -5.96
CA VAL A 44 -2.05 12.89 -5.54
C VAL A 44 -1.21 13.99 -4.92
N GLU A 45 -1.10 15.15 -5.56
CA GLU A 45 -0.35 16.30 -5.06
C GLU A 45 -0.87 16.80 -3.71
N LEU A 46 -2.19 16.89 -3.54
CA LEU A 46 -2.82 17.27 -2.28
C LEU A 46 -2.56 16.24 -1.18
N ALA A 47 -2.61 14.95 -1.50
CA ALA A 47 -2.32 13.88 -0.55
C ALA A 47 -0.85 13.88 -0.13
N LEU A 48 0.09 14.06 -1.07
CA LEU A 48 1.52 14.18 -0.77
C LEU A 48 1.81 15.46 0.04
N THR A 49 1.09 16.54 -0.19
CA THR A 49 1.18 17.74 0.62
C THR A 49 0.66 17.50 2.04
N ALA A 50 -0.47 16.82 2.19
CA ALA A 50 -0.99 16.40 3.49
C ALA A 50 0.01 15.49 4.22
N LEU A 51 0.66 14.56 3.50
CA LEU A 51 1.69 13.70 4.07
C LEU A 51 2.88 14.52 4.60
N ARG A 52 3.38 15.47 3.84
CA ARG A 52 4.46 16.37 4.29
C ARG A 52 4.07 17.18 5.52
N ASN A 53 2.83 17.63 5.61
CA ASN A 53 2.31 18.32 6.80
C ASN A 53 2.20 17.42 8.03
N LEU A 54 2.19 16.09 7.86
CA LEU A 54 2.23 15.10 8.93
C LEU A 54 3.66 14.70 9.35
N ASP A 55 4.69 15.40 8.91
CA ASP A 55 6.09 15.06 9.21
C ASP A 55 6.37 15.00 10.72
N HIS A 56 5.76 15.90 11.50
CA HIS A 56 5.82 15.91 12.96
C HIS A 56 5.26 14.63 13.62
N ARG A 57 4.57 13.78 12.87
CA ARG A 57 4.03 12.48 13.31
C ARG A 57 4.94 11.31 12.95
N GLY A 58 5.87 11.50 12.02
CA GLY A 58 6.90 10.54 11.68
C GLY A 58 8.00 10.48 12.72
N ALA A 59 8.85 9.49 12.62
CA ALA A 59 10.09 9.40 13.37
C ALA A 59 11.24 9.01 12.43
N THR A 60 12.44 9.43 12.83
CA THR A 60 13.68 9.01 12.19
C THR A 60 14.56 8.35 13.25
N GLY A 61 15.47 7.48 12.81
CA GLY A 61 16.50 6.94 13.66
C GLY A 61 17.61 7.97 13.96
N SER A 62 18.77 7.48 14.34
CA SER A 62 19.99 8.31 14.46
C SER A 62 20.44 8.90 13.11
N ASP A 63 20.08 8.25 12.00
CA ASP A 63 20.25 8.75 10.64
C ASP A 63 18.93 9.39 10.17
N PRO A 64 18.92 10.72 9.89
CA PRO A 64 17.73 11.43 9.43
C PRO A 64 17.17 10.92 8.09
N LEU A 65 17.98 10.18 7.32
CA LEU A 65 17.56 9.56 6.05
C LEU A 65 16.93 8.18 6.22
N VAL A 66 16.79 7.70 7.46
CA VAL A 66 16.09 6.44 7.79
C VAL A 66 14.78 6.78 8.47
N GLY A 67 13.71 6.84 7.68
CA GLY A 67 12.35 7.03 8.19
C GLY A 67 11.76 5.75 8.79
N ASP A 68 10.85 5.91 9.74
CA ASP A 68 10.12 4.78 10.33
C ASP A 68 8.96 4.28 9.46
N GLY A 69 8.57 5.04 8.45
CA GLY A 69 7.63 4.60 7.41
C GLY A 69 6.77 5.72 6.87
N ALA A 70 6.61 5.74 5.55
CA ALA A 70 5.64 6.57 4.86
C ALA A 70 5.06 5.82 3.66
N GLY A 71 3.85 6.20 3.27
CA GLY A 71 3.21 5.60 2.11
C GLY A 71 1.93 6.28 1.68
N ILE A 72 1.50 5.90 0.48
CA ILE A 72 0.27 6.35 -0.17
C ILE A 72 -0.48 5.16 -0.77
N LEU A 73 -1.78 5.13 -0.58
CA LEU A 73 -2.71 4.27 -1.29
C LEU A 73 -3.53 5.14 -2.24
N THR A 74 -3.64 4.72 -3.50
CA THR A 74 -4.45 5.35 -4.53
C THR A 74 -5.36 4.31 -5.19
N GLN A 75 -6.29 4.74 -6.02
CA GLN A 75 -6.87 3.85 -7.02
C GLN A 75 -5.79 3.44 -8.04
N VAL A 76 -6.05 2.37 -8.81
CA VAL A 76 -5.16 1.95 -9.91
C VAL A 76 -5.11 3.06 -10.96
N PRO A 77 -3.97 3.68 -11.22
CA PRO A 77 -3.82 4.77 -12.18
C PRO A 77 -3.70 4.21 -13.62
N ASP A 78 -4.82 3.75 -14.16
CA ASP A 78 -4.88 2.95 -15.41
C ASP A 78 -4.21 3.64 -16.59
N ARG A 79 -4.50 4.94 -16.84
CA ARG A 79 -3.90 5.70 -17.91
C ARG A 79 -2.37 5.71 -17.83
N PHE A 80 -1.85 6.02 -16.66
CA PHE A 80 -0.41 6.02 -16.39
C PHE A 80 0.21 4.65 -16.68
N LEU A 81 -0.38 3.57 -16.10
CA LEU A 81 0.17 2.22 -16.22
C LEU A 81 0.18 1.73 -17.66
N ARG A 82 -0.85 2.01 -18.46
CA ARG A 82 -0.87 1.65 -19.88
C ARG A 82 0.27 2.29 -20.66
N GLU A 83 0.53 3.55 -20.42
CA GLU A 83 1.54 4.30 -21.15
C GLU A 83 2.98 3.93 -20.74
N VAL A 84 3.22 3.65 -19.44
CA VAL A 84 4.59 3.34 -18.97
C VAL A 84 4.97 1.88 -19.09
N THR A 85 4.01 0.95 -19.21
CA THR A 85 4.33 -0.48 -19.30
C THR A 85 4.36 -0.98 -20.75
N GLY A 86 3.54 -0.42 -21.61
CA GLY A 86 3.31 -0.96 -22.96
C GLY A 86 2.66 -2.34 -22.96
N LEU A 87 2.21 -2.85 -21.81
CA LEU A 87 1.54 -4.15 -21.71
C LEU A 87 0.12 -4.10 -22.30
N PRO A 88 -0.38 -5.20 -22.87
CA PRO A 88 -1.74 -5.28 -23.39
C PRO A 88 -2.76 -5.42 -22.26
N LEU A 89 -2.89 -4.38 -21.43
CA LEU A 89 -3.77 -4.39 -20.26
C LEU A 89 -5.25 -4.45 -20.69
N PRO A 90 -6.07 -5.34 -20.10
CA PRO A 90 -7.53 -5.33 -20.26
C PRO A 90 -8.16 -3.98 -19.84
N PRO A 91 -9.46 -3.74 -20.12
CA PRO A 91 -10.14 -2.56 -19.61
C PRO A 91 -10.03 -2.44 -18.09
N VAL A 92 -10.24 -1.22 -17.56
CA VAL A 92 -10.26 -0.93 -16.12
C VAL A 92 -11.12 -1.93 -15.36
N GLY A 93 -10.60 -2.48 -14.28
CA GLY A 93 -11.25 -3.55 -13.52
C GLY A 93 -11.10 -4.95 -14.10
N GLY A 94 -10.55 -5.11 -15.31
CA GLY A 94 -10.26 -6.39 -15.94
C GLY A 94 -8.85 -6.93 -15.66
N TYR A 95 -8.02 -6.16 -15.00
CA TYR A 95 -6.70 -6.59 -14.51
C TYR A 95 -6.49 -6.15 -13.07
N ALA A 96 -5.62 -6.84 -12.35
CA ALA A 96 -5.12 -6.42 -11.05
C ALA A 96 -3.61 -6.14 -11.16
N VAL A 97 -3.15 -5.14 -10.41
CA VAL A 97 -1.75 -4.77 -10.31
C VAL A 97 -1.31 -4.75 -8.85
N GLY A 98 -0.09 -5.16 -8.59
CA GLY A 98 0.48 -5.08 -7.25
C GLY A 98 1.98 -4.90 -7.25
N THR A 99 2.47 -4.08 -6.33
CA THR A 99 3.90 -3.96 -6.08
C THR A 99 4.36 -5.15 -5.26
N ALA A 100 5.38 -5.86 -5.73
CA ALA A 100 6.04 -6.96 -5.02
C ALA A 100 7.38 -6.48 -4.44
N PHE A 101 7.65 -6.83 -3.20
CA PHE A 101 8.95 -6.72 -2.55
C PHE A 101 9.67 -8.06 -2.73
N LEU A 102 10.59 -8.10 -3.68
CA LEU A 102 11.29 -9.29 -4.13
C LEU A 102 12.74 -9.34 -3.60
N PRO A 103 13.38 -10.51 -3.64
CA PRO A 103 14.81 -10.64 -3.33
C PRO A 103 15.68 -9.75 -4.23
N THR A 104 16.74 -9.17 -3.67
CA THR A 104 17.71 -8.37 -4.41
C THR A 104 18.64 -9.22 -5.25
N ASN A 105 18.92 -10.47 -4.82
CA ASN A 105 19.67 -11.44 -5.61
C ASN A 105 18.90 -11.84 -6.87
N GLY A 106 19.54 -11.78 -8.03
CA GLY A 106 18.90 -12.02 -9.33
C GLY A 106 18.36 -13.44 -9.49
N ALA A 107 19.08 -14.47 -9.01
CA ALA A 107 18.65 -15.87 -9.13
C ALA A 107 17.46 -16.16 -8.20
N GLU A 108 17.53 -15.70 -6.95
CA GLU A 108 16.43 -15.84 -5.99
C GLU A 108 15.17 -15.06 -6.45
N ARG A 109 15.36 -13.89 -7.07
CA ARG A 109 14.27 -13.11 -7.64
C ARG A 109 13.61 -13.84 -8.82
N ALA A 110 14.39 -14.46 -9.70
CA ALA A 110 13.84 -15.22 -10.82
C ALA A 110 13.03 -16.43 -10.33
N ASP A 111 13.54 -17.18 -9.35
CA ASP A 111 12.80 -18.28 -8.69
C ASP A 111 11.50 -17.78 -8.06
N ALA A 112 11.56 -16.65 -7.34
CA ALA A 112 10.37 -16.07 -6.72
C ALA A 112 9.32 -15.68 -7.75
N ILE A 113 9.70 -15.06 -8.86
CA ILE A 113 8.81 -14.70 -9.98
C ILE A 113 8.15 -15.95 -10.57
N GLU A 114 8.92 -16.98 -10.90
CA GLU A 114 8.40 -18.23 -11.45
C GLU A 114 7.39 -18.88 -10.52
N ARG A 115 7.68 -18.94 -9.22
CA ARG A 115 6.75 -19.48 -8.22
C ARG A 115 5.48 -18.67 -8.06
N ILE A 116 5.55 -17.33 -8.14
CA ILE A 116 4.38 -16.45 -8.13
C ILE A 116 3.50 -16.71 -9.38
N GLU A 117 4.09 -16.85 -10.55
CA GLU A 117 3.38 -17.16 -11.80
C GLU A 117 2.69 -18.52 -11.75
N ASN A 118 3.35 -19.51 -11.16
CA ASN A 118 2.76 -20.85 -10.92
C ASN A 118 1.55 -20.77 -9.96
N ILE A 119 1.64 -19.98 -8.89
CA ILE A 119 0.52 -19.76 -7.97
C ILE A 119 -0.61 -18.99 -8.68
N ALA A 120 -0.28 -18.00 -9.52
CA ALA A 120 -1.29 -17.28 -10.30
C ALA A 120 -2.11 -18.25 -11.17
N THR A 121 -1.45 -19.16 -11.87
CA THR A 121 -2.11 -20.18 -12.69
C THR A 121 -3.04 -21.07 -11.85
N GLN A 122 -2.65 -21.44 -10.64
CA GLN A 122 -3.47 -22.25 -9.72
C GLN A 122 -4.70 -21.49 -9.17
N GLU A 123 -4.68 -20.17 -9.18
CA GLU A 123 -5.79 -19.31 -8.75
C GLU A 123 -6.60 -18.76 -9.95
N ASP A 124 -6.54 -19.42 -11.11
CA ASP A 124 -7.21 -19.02 -12.35
C ASP A 124 -6.81 -17.60 -12.83
N LEU A 125 -5.58 -17.22 -12.59
CA LEU A 125 -5.01 -15.96 -13.04
C LEU A 125 -3.90 -16.21 -14.08
N ARG A 126 -3.75 -15.29 -15.00
CA ARG A 126 -2.64 -15.21 -15.94
C ARG A 126 -1.83 -13.96 -15.67
N VAL A 127 -0.52 -14.09 -15.57
CA VAL A 127 0.38 -12.94 -15.50
C VAL A 127 0.48 -12.32 -16.91
N ILE A 128 0.11 -11.05 -17.02
CA ILE A 128 0.22 -10.25 -18.26
C ILE A 128 1.67 -9.82 -18.45
N GLY A 129 2.33 -9.47 -17.36
CA GLY A 129 3.74 -9.07 -17.36
C GLY A 129 4.19 -8.50 -16.02
N TRP A 130 5.47 -8.16 -15.99
CA TRP A 130 6.15 -7.52 -14.88
C TRP A 130 6.75 -6.19 -15.33
N ARG A 131 6.84 -5.25 -14.41
CA ARG A 131 7.51 -3.97 -14.55
C ARG A 131 8.45 -3.75 -13.38
N ASP A 132 9.72 -3.52 -13.64
CA ASP A 132 10.64 -3.02 -12.62
C ASP A 132 10.16 -1.63 -12.20
N LEU A 133 9.86 -1.46 -10.91
CA LEU A 133 9.37 -0.18 -10.40
C LEU A 133 10.55 0.80 -10.27
N PRO A 134 10.50 1.95 -10.93
CA PRO A 134 11.55 2.97 -10.78
C PRO A 134 11.59 3.47 -9.34
N VAL A 135 12.78 3.47 -8.75
CA VAL A 135 13.03 4.00 -7.41
C VAL A 135 14.36 4.75 -7.37
N THR A 136 14.55 5.62 -6.38
CA THR A 136 15.78 6.40 -6.19
C THR A 136 16.48 5.98 -4.88
N PRO A 137 17.28 4.90 -4.88
CA PRO A 137 17.87 4.34 -3.66
C PRO A 137 18.81 5.27 -2.91
N GLY A 138 19.40 6.25 -3.60
CA GLY A 138 20.32 7.23 -3.00
C GLY A 138 19.66 8.20 -2.01
N LEU A 139 18.33 8.23 -1.94
CA LEU A 139 17.59 9.11 -1.03
C LEU A 139 17.44 8.52 0.38
N VAL A 140 17.68 7.23 0.58
CA VAL A 140 17.55 6.58 1.88
C VAL A 140 18.89 6.28 2.51
N GLY A 141 18.95 6.36 3.85
CA GLY A 141 20.14 6.05 4.62
C GLY A 141 20.58 4.59 4.50
N ASP A 142 21.84 4.33 4.82
CA ASP A 142 22.46 3.01 4.63
C ASP A 142 21.72 1.88 5.33
N ALA A 143 21.23 2.11 6.55
CA ALA A 143 20.51 1.10 7.30
C ALA A 143 19.19 0.67 6.62
N ALA A 144 18.48 1.59 6.00
CA ALA A 144 17.27 1.29 5.23
C ALA A 144 17.61 0.64 3.88
N ARG A 145 18.72 1.07 3.25
CA ARG A 145 19.17 0.58 1.94
C ARG A 145 19.65 -0.88 1.99
N VAL A 146 20.34 -1.27 3.06
CA VAL A 146 20.84 -2.66 3.23
C VAL A 146 19.69 -3.69 3.26
N VAL A 147 18.54 -3.31 3.81
CA VAL A 147 17.35 -4.19 3.91
C VAL A 147 16.28 -3.86 2.86
N MET A 148 16.60 -3.00 1.89
CA MET A 148 15.68 -2.60 0.83
C MET A 148 15.41 -3.77 -0.12
N PRO A 149 14.14 -4.09 -0.41
CA PRO A 149 13.80 -5.11 -1.39
C PRO A 149 14.03 -4.62 -2.82
N PHE A 150 14.01 -5.53 -3.77
CA PHE A 150 13.81 -5.19 -5.18
C PHE A 150 12.31 -4.94 -5.42
N PHE A 151 11.96 -3.83 -6.04
CA PHE A 151 10.58 -3.44 -6.31
C PHE A 151 10.19 -3.79 -7.74
N ALA A 152 9.15 -4.61 -7.89
CA ALA A 152 8.55 -4.87 -9.19
C ALA A 152 7.03 -4.83 -9.09
N GLN A 153 6.37 -4.49 -10.18
CA GLN A 153 4.92 -4.57 -10.31
C GLN A 153 4.54 -5.76 -11.17
N VAL A 154 3.61 -6.59 -10.67
CA VAL A 154 2.99 -7.68 -11.42
C VAL A 154 1.61 -7.26 -11.88
N PHE A 155 1.27 -7.63 -13.11
CA PHE A 155 -0.03 -7.40 -13.73
C PHE A 155 -0.66 -8.75 -14.02
N VAL A 156 -1.87 -8.98 -13.51
CA VAL A 156 -2.59 -10.24 -13.69
C VAL A 156 -4.01 -10.00 -14.17
N GLU A 157 -4.54 -10.95 -14.93
CA GLU A 157 -5.94 -11.00 -15.34
C GLU A 157 -6.55 -12.37 -15.04
N SER A 158 -7.86 -12.46 -15.00
CA SER A 158 -8.55 -13.73 -14.79
C SER A 158 -8.66 -14.52 -16.09
N THR A 159 -8.32 -15.81 -16.05
CA THR A 159 -8.58 -16.76 -17.15
C THR A 159 -10.05 -17.13 -17.26
N GLN A 160 -10.85 -16.82 -16.24
CA GLN A 160 -12.28 -17.09 -16.15
C GLN A 160 -13.15 -15.86 -16.46
N GLY A 161 -12.56 -14.74 -16.91
CA GLY A 161 -13.28 -13.51 -17.21
C GLY A 161 -13.80 -12.75 -15.99
N ARG A 162 -13.30 -13.03 -14.77
CA ARG A 162 -13.64 -12.28 -13.56
C ARG A 162 -13.12 -10.86 -13.64
N THR A 163 -13.90 -9.90 -13.15
CA THR A 163 -13.56 -8.47 -13.13
C THR A 163 -13.90 -7.85 -11.78
N GLY A 164 -13.40 -6.63 -11.51
CA GLY A 164 -13.73 -5.86 -10.30
C GLY A 164 -13.49 -6.65 -9.01
N LEU A 165 -14.50 -6.78 -8.15
CA LEU A 165 -14.38 -7.48 -6.87
C LEU A 165 -14.13 -8.98 -6.99
N GLU A 166 -14.59 -9.63 -8.05
CA GLU A 166 -14.33 -11.06 -8.26
C GLU A 166 -12.84 -11.28 -8.60
N LEU A 167 -12.27 -10.42 -9.43
CA LEU A 167 -10.84 -10.40 -9.69
C LEU A 167 -10.03 -10.05 -8.45
N ASP A 168 -10.48 -9.09 -7.63
CA ASP A 168 -9.84 -8.73 -6.37
C ASP A 168 -9.74 -9.92 -5.40
N ARG A 169 -10.78 -10.79 -5.35
CA ARG A 169 -10.74 -12.00 -4.52
C ARG A 169 -9.69 -13.00 -5.02
N ALA A 170 -9.60 -13.21 -6.33
CA ALA A 170 -8.56 -14.07 -6.91
C ALA A 170 -7.17 -13.49 -6.68
N ALA A 171 -6.99 -12.19 -6.88
CA ALA A 171 -5.75 -11.46 -6.59
C ALA A 171 -5.36 -11.54 -5.09
N PHE A 172 -6.35 -11.47 -4.18
CA PHE A 172 -6.12 -11.72 -2.75
C PHE A 172 -5.60 -13.14 -2.49
N CYS A 173 -6.16 -14.15 -3.13
CA CYS A 173 -5.70 -15.55 -2.99
C CYS A 173 -4.26 -15.70 -3.48
N LEU A 174 -3.94 -15.19 -4.65
CA LEU A 174 -2.58 -15.17 -5.19
C LEU A 174 -1.61 -14.49 -4.22
N ARG A 175 -1.93 -13.27 -3.80
CA ARG A 175 -1.09 -12.50 -2.88
C ARG A 175 -0.84 -13.26 -1.58
N LYS A 176 -1.90 -13.75 -0.95
CA LYS A 176 -1.85 -14.45 0.35
C LYS A 176 -1.00 -15.73 0.26
N ARG A 177 -1.12 -16.47 -0.82
CA ARG A 177 -0.32 -17.66 -1.09
C ARG A 177 1.14 -17.31 -1.38
N ALA A 178 1.39 -16.33 -2.25
CA ALA A 178 2.74 -15.89 -2.59
C ALA A 178 3.51 -15.39 -1.35
N GLU A 179 2.87 -14.58 -0.50
CA GLU A 179 3.47 -14.13 0.76
C GLU A 179 3.89 -15.31 1.67
N ARG A 180 3.09 -16.36 1.73
CA ARG A 180 3.35 -17.52 2.58
C ARG A 180 4.28 -18.56 1.93
N GLU A 181 4.05 -18.89 0.67
CA GLU A 181 4.70 -20.02 -0.01
C GLU A 181 6.04 -19.62 -0.64
N VAL A 182 6.17 -18.36 -1.06
CA VAL A 182 7.40 -17.82 -1.67
C VAL A 182 8.22 -17.00 -0.69
N GLY A 183 7.58 -16.38 0.31
CA GLY A 183 8.27 -15.52 1.28
C GLY A 183 8.48 -14.09 0.79
N VAL A 184 7.72 -13.64 -0.20
CA VAL A 184 7.70 -12.26 -0.70
C VAL A 184 6.64 -11.44 0.03
N TYR A 185 6.62 -10.12 -0.18
CA TYR A 185 5.60 -9.26 0.38
C TYR A 185 4.95 -8.40 -0.70
N PHE A 186 3.64 -8.24 -0.61
CA PHE A 186 2.88 -7.34 -1.49
C PHE A 186 2.21 -6.22 -0.69
N PRO A 187 2.67 -4.96 -0.80
CA PRO A 187 1.91 -3.80 -0.29
C PRO A 187 0.45 -3.81 -0.72
N SER A 188 0.21 -4.12 -1.99
CA SER A 188 -1.12 -4.37 -2.55
C SER A 188 -1.03 -5.31 -3.74
N LEU A 189 -2.11 -6.00 -4.06
CA LEU A 189 -2.38 -6.68 -5.34
C LEU A 189 -3.89 -6.62 -5.53
N SER A 190 -4.37 -5.75 -6.42
CA SER A 190 -5.78 -5.40 -6.53
C SER A 190 -6.13 -4.87 -7.92
N ALA A 191 -7.37 -5.06 -8.34
CA ALA A 191 -7.95 -4.42 -9.52
C ALA A 191 -8.43 -2.98 -9.25
N ARG A 192 -8.35 -2.52 -7.98
CA ARG A 192 -8.96 -1.26 -7.52
C ARG A 192 -7.96 -0.28 -6.92
N THR A 193 -6.98 -0.77 -6.17
CA THR A 193 -6.07 0.08 -5.39
C THR A 193 -4.62 -0.34 -5.57
N LEU A 194 -3.73 0.64 -5.47
CA LEU A 194 -2.28 0.47 -5.53
C LEU A 194 -1.63 1.20 -4.36
N VAL A 195 -0.63 0.57 -3.73
CA VAL A 195 0.08 1.12 -2.57
C VAL A 195 1.56 1.28 -2.88
N TYR A 196 2.06 2.48 -2.66
CA TYR A 196 3.48 2.82 -2.62
C TYR A 196 3.86 3.13 -1.17
N LYS A 197 4.84 2.43 -0.63
CA LYS A 197 5.27 2.61 0.77
C LYS A 197 6.68 2.08 1.02
N GLY A 198 7.28 2.52 2.12
CA GLY A 198 8.60 2.02 2.52
C GLY A 198 9.11 2.61 3.82
N MET A 199 10.35 2.24 4.18
CA MET A 199 11.11 2.84 5.28
C MET A 199 11.58 4.25 4.88
N LEU A 200 10.63 5.15 4.71
CA LEU A 200 10.81 6.50 4.19
C LEU A 200 10.30 7.52 5.19
N THR A 201 10.85 8.72 5.14
CA THR A 201 10.22 9.91 5.72
C THR A 201 9.13 10.42 4.79
N THR A 202 8.30 11.31 5.30
CA THR A 202 7.22 11.96 4.53
C THR A 202 7.74 12.67 3.29
N GLY A 203 8.90 13.35 3.40
CA GLY A 203 9.53 14.07 2.30
C GLY A 203 10.24 13.17 1.28
N GLN A 204 10.57 11.93 1.65
CA GLN A 204 11.25 10.99 0.75
C GLN A 204 10.29 10.22 -0.16
N LEU A 205 9.01 10.05 0.21
CA LEU A 205 8.09 9.15 -0.52
C LEU A 205 7.98 9.49 -2.00
N GLU A 206 7.69 10.75 -2.32
CA GLU A 206 7.51 11.20 -3.70
C GLU A 206 8.80 11.10 -4.53
N PRO A 207 9.94 11.66 -4.12
CA PRO A 207 11.16 11.56 -4.91
C PRO A 207 11.76 10.15 -4.95
N PHE A 208 11.43 9.29 -3.98
CA PHE A 208 11.85 7.89 -4.00
C PHE A 208 11.08 7.08 -5.04
N PHE A 209 9.79 7.36 -5.24
CA PHE A 209 8.94 6.75 -6.26
C PHE A 209 8.56 7.78 -7.33
N PRO A 210 9.37 7.97 -8.39
CA PRO A 210 9.14 8.98 -9.43
C PRO A 210 7.78 8.86 -10.12
N ASP A 211 7.14 7.69 -10.11
CA ASP A 211 5.79 7.48 -10.60
C ASP A 211 4.78 8.45 -10.00
N LEU A 212 4.96 8.82 -8.71
CA LEU A 212 4.05 9.71 -7.98
C LEU A 212 4.10 11.17 -8.45
N SER A 213 5.14 11.56 -9.17
CA SER A 213 5.29 12.90 -9.76
C SER A 213 4.82 12.96 -11.23
N ASP A 214 4.39 11.84 -11.82
CA ASP A 214 3.94 11.81 -13.21
C ASP A 214 2.50 12.36 -13.31
N PRO A 215 2.21 13.41 -14.11
CA PRO A 215 0.90 14.01 -14.19
C PRO A 215 -0.19 13.08 -14.75
N ARG A 216 0.19 11.95 -15.35
CA ARG A 216 -0.73 10.91 -15.82
C ARG A 216 -1.14 9.94 -14.72
N PHE A 217 -0.44 9.99 -13.56
CA PHE A 217 -0.82 9.23 -12.37
C PHE A 217 -2.00 9.91 -11.70
N GLU A 218 -3.21 9.50 -12.07
CA GLU A 218 -4.48 10.14 -11.66
C GLU A 218 -5.25 9.23 -10.70
N THR A 219 -5.94 9.84 -9.73
CA THR A 219 -6.80 9.14 -8.78
C THR A 219 -7.96 10.03 -8.33
N GLU A 220 -9.08 9.42 -7.91
CA GLU A 220 -10.18 10.14 -7.26
C GLU A 220 -10.03 10.16 -5.74
N LEU A 221 -9.21 9.25 -5.18
CA LEU A 221 -8.98 9.10 -3.75
C LEU A 221 -7.53 8.72 -3.50
N ALA A 222 -6.92 9.40 -2.54
CA ALA A 222 -5.64 9.03 -1.99
C ALA A 222 -5.68 9.02 -0.46
N LEU A 223 -5.03 8.01 0.14
CA LEU A 223 -4.87 7.88 1.58
C LEU A 223 -3.38 7.80 1.87
N VAL A 224 -2.88 8.69 2.72
CA VAL A 224 -1.47 8.75 3.11
C VAL A 224 -1.30 8.44 4.58
N HIS A 225 -0.14 7.91 4.90
CA HIS A 225 0.23 7.62 6.28
C HIS A 225 1.69 7.98 6.53
N SER A 226 1.92 8.69 7.62
CA SER A 226 3.23 8.97 8.19
C SER A 226 3.39 8.18 9.47
N ARG A 227 4.44 7.38 9.58
CA ARG A 227 4.80 6.58 10.74
C ARG A 227 4.41 5.12 10.66
N PHE A 228 5.22 4.29 11.30
CA PHE A 228 5.00 2.86 11.43
C PHE A 228 4.43 2.49 12.81
N SER A 229 5.21 2.60 13.85
CA SER A 229 4.83 2.27 15.23
C SER A 229 5.87 2.77 16.22
N THR A 230 5.44 3.13 17.42
CA THR A 230 6.34 3.53 18.51
C THR A 230 7.10 2.37 19.15
N ASN A 231 6.64 1.12 18.96
CA ASN A 231 7.04 -0.03 19.79
C ASN A 231 7.72 -1.17 19.01
N THR A 232 7.96 -1.00 17.70
CA THR A 232 8.59 -2.03 16.84
C THR A 232 9.62 -1.40 15.93
N PHE A 233 10.64 -2.19 15.57
CA PHE A 233 11.63 -1.74 14.60
C PHE A 233 10.99 -1.54 13.23
N PRO A 234 11.30 -0.43 12.53
CA PRO A 234 10.81 -0.19 11.18
C PRO A 234 11.26 -1.28 10.21
N SER A 235 10.42 -1.58 9.24
CA SER A 235 10.78 -2.44 8.11
C SER A 235 9.96 -2.05 6.88
N TRP A 236 10.49 -2.34 5.68
CA TRP A 236 9.82 -2.04 4.42
C TRP A 236 8.39 -2.60 4.34
N PRO A 237 8.12 -3.87 4.71
CA PRO A 237 6.78 -4.43 4.69
C PRO A 237 5.81 -3.79 5.67
N LEU A 238 6.30 -3.36 6.82
CA LEU A 238 5.44 -2.89 7.91
C LEU A 238 5.08 -1.41 7.82
N ALA A 239 5.69 -0.62 6.95
CA ALA A 239 5.26 0.74 6.68
C ALA A 239 3.77 0.79 6.29
N HIS A 240 3.07 1.86 6.65
CA HIS A 240 1.67 2.08 6.31
C HIS A 240 1.54 2.97 5.04
N PRO A 241 0.36 3.03 4.39
CA PRO A 241 -0.86 2.33 4.72
C PRO A 241 -0.83 0.85 4.34
N TYR A 242 -1.75 0.08 4.91
CA TYR A 242 -2.08 -1.24 4.42
C TYR A 242 -3.23 -1.18 3.42
N ARG A 243 -3.54 -2.30 2.78
CA ARG A 243 -4.49 -2.47 1.66
C ARG A 243 -5.89 -1.92 1.91
N LEU A 244 -6.40 -2.08 3.15
CA LEU A 244 -7.75 -1.68 3.56
C LEU A 244 -7.77 -1.01 4.93
N ILE A 245 -6.61 -0.76 5.54
CA ILE A 245 -6.49 -0.23 6.90
C ILE A 245 -5.50 0.91 6.91
N ALA A 246 -5.90 2.01 7.54
CA ALA A 246 -5.03 3.10 7.96
C ALA A 246 -5.14 3.23 9.49
N HIS A 247 -4.03 3.07 10.19
CA HIS A 247 -4.01 3.05 11.65
C HIS A 247 -2.62 3.43 12.16
N ASN A 248 -2.55 4.13 13.29
CA ASN A 248 -1.28 4.56 13.89
C ASN A 248 -0.46 3.42 14.55
N GLY A 249 -0.91 2.17 14.45
CA GLY A 249 -0.16 1.01 14.90
C GLY A 249 -0.32 0.63 16.37
N GLU A 250 -1.06 1.38 17.16
CA GLU A 250 -1.32 1.06 18.56
C GLU A 250 -2.47 0.06 18.67
N ILE A 251 -2.13 -1.22 18.67
CA ILE A 251 -3.10 -2.30 18.79
C ILE A 251 -2.84 -3.07 20.08
N ASN A 252 -3.72 -2.87 21.06
CA ASN A 252 -3.68 -3.63 22.30
C ASN A 252 -4.07 -5.08 22.05
N THR A 253 -3.48 -6.00 22.83
CA THR A 253 -3.83 -7.44 22.80
C THR A 253 -3.65 -8.13 21.43
N VAL A 254 -2.67 -7.72 20.61
CA VAL A 254 -2.37 -8.32 19.31
C VAL A 254 -2.28 -9.85 19.38
N LYS A 255 -1.57 -10.40 20.38
CA LYS A 255 -1.44 -11.85 20.58
C LYS A 255 -2.80 -12.52 20.81
N GLY A 256 -3.65 -11.90 21.64
CA GLY A 256 -5.01 -12.38 21.89
C GLY A 256 -5.86 -12.38 20.63
N ASN A 257 -5.82 -11.28 19.87
CA ASN A 257 -6.56 -11.15 18.61
C ASN A 257 -6.10 -12.19 17.57
N ARG A 258 -4.80 -12.45 17.45
CA ARG A 258 -4.26 -13.52 16.58
C ARG A 258 -4.75 -14.91 17.01
N ASN A 259 -4.78 -15.21 18.31
CA ASN A 259 -5.28 -16.47 18.82
C ASN A 259 -6.77 -16.64 18.56
N TRP A 260 -7.58 -15.58 18.73
CA TRP A 260 -8.99 -15.58 18.38
C TRP A 260 -9.21 -15.80 16.88
N MET A 261 -8.44 -15.16 16.03
CA MET A 261 -8.55 -15.41 14.58
C MET A 261 -8.18 -16.84 14.23
N ARG A 262 -7.11 -17.38 14.81
CA ARG A 262 -6.72 -18.79 14.59
C ARG A 262 -7.81 -19.76 15.05
N ALA A 263 -8.46 -19.51 16.18
CA ALA A 263 -9.58 -20.32 16.63
C ALA A 263 -10.78 -20.26 15.65
N ARG A 264 -11.03 -19.08 15.05
CA ARG A 264 -12.10 -18.90 14.05
C ARG A 264 -11.80 -19.52 12.70
N GLU A 265 -10.55 -19.76 12.35
CA GLU A 265 -10.15 -20.33 11.05
C GLU A 265 -10.86 -21.65 10.76
N SER A 266 -11.06 -22.49 11.78
CA SER A 266 -11.79 -23.77 11.62
C SER A 266 -13.28 -23.60 11.27
N MET A 267 -13.84 -22.41 11.46
CA MET A 267 -15.25 -22.09 11.21
C MET A 267 -15.45 -21.23 9.95
N LEU A 268 -14.35 -20.82 9.30
CA LEU A 268 -14.45 -19.97 8.11
C LEU A 268 -14.96 -20.78 6.92
N ALA A 269 -16.06 -20.31 6.34
CA ALA A 269 -16.63 -20.81 5.11
C ALA A 269 -17.13 -19.65 4.25
N THR A 270 -16.98 -19.76 2.93
CA THR A 270 -17.50 -18.77 1.98
C THR A 270 -17.61 -19.37 0.59
N ASP A 271 -18.67 -19.02 -0.13
CA ASP A 271 -18.85 -19.36 -1.54
C ASP A 271 -18.16 -18.34 -2.49
N LEU A 272 -17.64 -17.24 -1.93
CA LEU A 272 -17.02 -16.16 -2.70
C LEU A 272 -15.59 -16.46 -3.14
N ILE A 273 -14.94 -17.45 -2.52
CA ILE A 273 -13.59 -17.91 -2.83
C ILE A 273 -13.66 -19.39 -3.15
N PRO A 274 -13.57 -19.79 -4.43
CA PRO A 274 -13.65 -21.20 -4.82
C PRO A 274 -12.53 -22.05 -4.22
N GLY A 275 -12.81 -23.33 -3.98
CA GLY A 275 -11.85 -24.32 -3.52
C GLY A 275 -11.61 -24.31 -2.01
N ASP A 276 -10.62 -25.09 -1.56
CA ASP A 276 -10.31 -25.24 -0.14
C ASP A 276 -9.67 -23.97 0.43
N LEU A 277 -10.30 -23.40 1.46
CA LEU A 277 -9.81 -22.20 2.16
C LEU A 277 -8.53 -22.45 2.96
N GLN A 278 -8.20 -23.72 3.28
CA GLN A 278 -6.98 -24.03 4.03
C GLN A 278 -5.70 -23.55 3.33
N ARG A 279 -5.74 -23.43 1.98
CA ARG A 279 -4.61 -22.87 1.22
C ARG A 279 -4.29 -21.42 1.54
N LEU A 280 -5.21 -20.70 2.22
CA LEU A 280 -5.05 -19.30 2.62
C LEU A 280 -4.68 -19.15 4.10
N PHE A 281 -4.67 -20.24 4.86
CA PHE A 281 -4.36 -20.19 6.29
C PHE A 281 -2.85 -20.21 6.56
N PRO A 282 -2.38 -19.60 7.67
CA PRO A 282 -3.17 -18.82 8.62
C PRO A 282 -3.62 -17.47 8.03
N ILE A 283 -4.79 -16.99 8.45
CA ILE A 283 -5.30 -15.67 8.03
C ILE A 283 -4.39 -14.55 8.56
N CYS A 284 -4.01 -14.62 9.83
CA CYS A 284 -3.01 -13.72 10.39
C CYS A 284 -1.63 -14.37 10.28
N THR A 285 -0.75 -13.77 9.51
CA THR A 285 0.67 -14.11 9.51
C THR A 285 1.36 -13.55 10.77
N PRO A 286 2.43 -14.20 11.26
CA PRO A 286 3.22 -13.76 12.41
C PRO A 286 3.81 -12.37 12.20
#